data_f1dca6a54d259e5beb1813267d24c478
#
_entry.id   f1dca6a54d259e5beb1813267d24c478
#
_cell.length_a   1.000
_cell.length_b   1.000
_cell.length_c   1.000
_cell.angle_alpha   90.00
_cell.angle_beta   90.00
_cell.angle_gamma   90.00
#
_symmetry.space_group_name_H-M   'P 1'
#
loop_
_entity.id
_entity.type
_entity.pdbx_description
1 polymer ?
#
loop_
_entity_poly.entity_id
_entity_poly.type
_entity_poly.pdbx_seq_one_letter_code
_entity_poly.pdbx_strand_id
1 'polypeptide(L)'
;DETIAQSAAGAMVQSLSEALAITQAYGISPQLLGQAISRNVIASPLASFKLPLMAERDFSTHFSLDNMRKDSIYAQELAAEKGIHPPAAALVSSIMGKLCREGHAEEDFGCLAEQFD
;
A
#
# COMPACT_ATOMS: atom_id res chain seq x y z
N ASP A 1 -8.88 -6.83 -15.22
CA ASP A 1 -9.81 -5.91 -14.55
C ASP A 1 -9.03 -4.95 -13.66
N GLU A 2 -9.37 -3.67 -13.76
CA GLU A 2 -8.69 -2.61 -13.03
C GLU A 2 -8.84 -2.77 -11.50
N THR A 3 -9.98 -3.26 -11.03
CA THR A 3 -10.23 -3.48 -9.62
C THR A 3 -9.29 -4.54 -9.05
N ILE A 4 -9.04 -5.60 -9.81
CA ILE A 4 -8.08 -6.64 -9.41
C ILE A 4 -6.67 -6.06 -9.39
N ALA A 5 -6.31 -5.24 -10.40
CA ALA A 5 -5.00 -4.59 -10.44
C ALA A 5 -4.82 -3.63 -9.26
N GLN A 6 -5.86 -2.89 -8.87
CA GLN A 6 -5.79 -1.99 -7.72
C GLN A 6 -5.61 -2.76 -6.41
N SER A 7 -6.20 -3.94 -6.30
CA SER A 7 -5.95 -4.80 -5.14
C SER A 7 -4.46 -5.16 -5.03
N ALA A 8 -3.83 -5.48 -6.15
CA ALA A 8 -2.39 -5.74 -6.17
C ALA A 8 -1.58 -4.49 -5.79
N ALA A 9 -1.98 -3.31 -6.30
CA ALA A 9 -1.31 -2.05 -5.97
C ALA A 9 -1.35 -1.77 -4.46
N GLY A 10 -2.49 -2.05 -3.82
CA GLY A 10 -2.62 -1.90 -2.36
C GLY A 10 -1.63 -2.78 -1.60
N ALA A 11 -1.50 -4.03 -2.02
CA ALA A 11 -0.54 -4.96 -1.41
C ALA A 11 0.91 -4.51 -1.63
N MET A 12 1.21 -3.96 -2.81
CA MET A 12 2.54 -3.44 -3.10
C MET A 12 2.89 -2.26 -2.18
N VAL A 13 1.96 -1.34 -1.97
CA VAL A 13 2.19 -0.19 -1.08
C VAL A 13 2.29 -0.64 0.37
N GLN A 14 1.56 -1.67 0.78
CA GLN A 14 1.74 -2.26 2.11
C GLN A 14 3.18 -2.79 2.27
N SER A 15 3.68 -3.51 1.28
CA SER A 15 5.05 -4.03 1.31
C SER A 15 6.08 -2.89 1.35
N LEU A 16 5.87 -1.83 0.58
CA LEU A 16 6.73 -0.65 0.63
C LEU A 16 6.70 0.03 1.99
N SER A 17 5.53 0.08 2.63
CA SER A 17 5.36 0.65 3.98
C SER A 17 6.21 -0.11 5.00
N GLU A 18 6.21 -1.43 4.92
CA GLU A 18 7.00 -2.28 5.80
C GLU A 18 8.49 -2.07 5.56
N ALA A 19 8.92 -2.08 4.31
CA ALA A 19 10.32 -1.86 3.94
C ALA A 19 10.80 -0.47 4.41
N LEU A 20 9.96 0.55 4.26
CA LEU A 20 10.27 1.90 4.71
C LEU A 20 10.43 1.95 6.24
N ALA A 21 9.53 1.30 6.98
CA ALA A 21 9.58 1.26 8.43
C ALA A 21 10.87 0.59 8.93
N ILE A 22 11.25 -0.52 8.32
CA ILE A 22 12.49 -1.23 8.66
C ILE A 22 13.69 -0.33 8.39
N THR A 23 13.73 0.30 7.24
CA THR A 23 14.80 1.21 6.82
C THR A 23 14.96 2.34 7.84
N GLN A 24 13.86 2.98 8.20
CA GLN A 24 13.86 4.10 9.14
C GLN A 24 14.27 3.65 10.56
N ALA A 25 13.86 2.45 10.97
CA ALA A 25 14.21 1.91 12.28
C ALA A 25 15.72 1.73 12.45
N TYR A 26 16.44 1.46 11.36
CA TYR A 26 17.90 1.34 11.36
C TYR A 26 18.62 2.67 11.11
N GLY A 27 17.89 3.77 11.02
CA GLY A 27 18.50 5.09 10.77
C GLY A 27 19.02 5.25 9.35
N ILE A 28 18.56 4.42 8.41
CA ILE A 28 18.96 4.47 7.01
C ILE A 28 18.04 5.45 6.29
N SER A 29 18.58 6.28 5.41
CA SER A 29 17.74 7.27 4.72
C SER A 29 16.77 6.60 3.73
N PRO A 30 15.54 7.12 3.62
CA PRO A 30 14.57 6.61 2.63
C PRO A 30 15.07 6.72 1.20
N GLN A 31 15.93 7.68 0.89
CA GLN A 31 16.52 7.86 -0.43
C GLN A 31 17.37 6.64 -0.83
N LEU A 32 18.11 6.07 0.14
CA LEU A 32 18.89 4.86 -0.12
C LEU A 32 17.99 3.66 -0.43
N LEU A 33 16.86 3.53 0.26
CA LEU A 33 15.87 2.50 -0.06
C LEU A 33 15.34 2.70 -1.49
N GLY A 34 14.99 3.93 -1.85
CA GLY A 34 14.52 4.26 -3.20
C GLY A 34 15.53 3.90 -4.27
N GLN A 35 16.82 4.16 -4.04
CA GLN A 35 17.88 3.80 -4.97
C GLN A 35 18.01 2.27 -5.09
N ALA A 36 17.97 1.55 -3.97
CA ALA A 36 18.04 0.10 -3.98
C ALA A 36 16.89 -0.51 -4.78
N ILE A 37 15.66 -0.02 -4.58
CA ILE A 37 14.49 -0.49 -5.31
C ILE A 37 14.62 -0.18 -6.79
N SER A 38 15.09 1.03 -7.15
CA SER A 38 15.21 1.44 -8.56
C SER A 38 16.19 0.58 -9.36
N ARG A 39 17.14 -0.07 -8.67
CA ARG A 39 18.12 -0.97 -9.27
C ARG A 39 17.72 -2.44 -9.24
N ASN A 40 16.55 -2.73 -8.68
CA ASN A 40 16.04 -4.09 -8.53
C ASN A 40 14.95 -4.34 -9.57
N VAL A 41 14.67 -5.61 -9.85
CA VAL A 41 13.61 -6.01 -10.78
C VAL A 41 12.22 -5.60 -10.27
N ILE A 42 12.08 -5.27 -8.99
CA ILE A 42 10.82 -4.78 -8.42
C ILE A 42 10.57 -3.31 -8.70
N ALA A 43 11.49 -2.62 -9.36
CA ALA A 43 11.31 -1.21 -9.74
C ALA A 43 10.02 -1.03 -10.56
N SER A 44 9.25 0.00 -10.21
CA SER A 44 7.98 0.27 -10.87
C SER A 44 7.64 1.76 -10.78
N PRO A 45 6.79 2.27 -11.70
CA PRO A 45 6.26 3.63 -11.56
C PRO A 45 5.56 3.85 -10.23
N LEU A 46 4.84 2.84 -9.73
CA LEU A 46 4.15 2.95 -8.45
C LEU A 46 5.14 3.18 -7.30
N ALA A 47 6.19 2.37 -7.21
CA ALA A 47 7.21 2.51 -6.16
C ALA A 47 7.92 3.87 -6.26
N SER A 48 8.32 4.27 -7.46
CA SER A 48 9.01 5.55 -7.68
C SER A 48 8.15 6.75 -7.30
N PHE A 49 6.84 6.67 -7.55
CA PHE A 49 5.91 7.76 -7.24
C PHE A 49 5.56 7.79 -5.74
N LYS A 50 5.23 6.65 -5.16
CA LYS A 50 4.71 6.59 -3.80
C LYS A 50 5.77 6.70 -2.71
N LEU A 51 6.93 6.08 -2.90
CA LEU A 51 7.90 5.97 -1.81
C LEU A 51 8.36 7.33 -1.25
N PRO A 52 8.72 8.34 -2.08
CA PRO A 52 9.10 9.63 -1.54
C PRO A 52 7.97 10.31 -0.76
N LEU A 53 6.73 10.22 -1.26
CA LEU A 53 5.56 10.81 -0.60
C LEU A 53 5.31 10.14 0.76
N MET A 54 5.42 8.82 0.80
CA MET A 54 5.26 8.05 2.04
C MET A 54 6.34 8.41 3.06
N ALA A 55 7.58 8.58 2.62
CA ALA A 55 8.69 8.95 3.49
C ALA A 55 8.48 10.35 4.11
N GLU A 56 7.90 11.27 3.36
CA GLU A 56 7.62 12.63 3.81
C GLU A 56 6.27 12.74 4.53
N ARG A 57 5.49 11.68 4.59
CA ARG A 57 4.12 11.66 5.12
C ARG A 57 3.21 12.64 4.38
N ASP A 58 3.41 12.76 3.07
CA ASP A 58 2.52 13.52 2.19
C ASP A 58 1.44 12.58 1.65
N PHE A 59 0.25 12.66 2.22
CA PHE A 59 -0.89 11.80 1.86
C PHE A 59 -1.98 12.57 1.13
N SER A 60 -1.58 13.58 0.36
CA SER A 60 -2.47 14.26 -0.59
C SER A 60 -3.06 13.22 -1.52
N THR A 61 -4.37 13.19 -1.63
CA THR A 61 -5.10 12.07 -2.22
C THR A 61 -4.96 12.00 -3.73
N HIS A 62 -4.35 10.94 -4.23
CA HIS A 62 -4.40 10.53 -5.63
C HIS A 62 -5.39 9.37 -5.78
N PHE A 63 -5.42 8.47 -4.79
CA PHE A 63 -6.40 7.40 -4.69
C PHE A 63 -6.62 7.12 -3.20
N SER A 64 -7.86 7.34 -2.72
CA SER A 64 -8.13 7.28 -1.28
C SER A 64 -8.00 5.87 -0.72
N LEU A 65 -7.61 5.82 0.56
CA LEU A 65 -7.50 4.56 1.29
C LEU A 65 -8.82 3.79 1.27
N ASP A 66 -9.95 4.47 1.45
CA ASP A 66 -11.26 3.83 1.46
C ASP A 66 -11.62 3.24 0.10
N ASN A 67 -11.31 3.94 -0.99
CA ASN A 67 -11.55 3.41 -2.33
C ASN A 67 -10.65 2.21 -2.62
N MET A 68 -9.41 2.26 -2.17
CA MET A 68 -8.49 1.13 -2.32
C MET A 68 -8.99 -0.09 -1.54
N ARG A 69 -9.50 0.13 -0.32
CA ARG A 69 -10.10 -0.92 0.50
C ARG A 69 -11.30 -1.57 -0.21
N LYS A 70 -12.19 -0.73 -0.76
CA LYS A 70 -13.37 -1.22 -1.49
C LYS A 70 -12.98 -2.06 -2.70
N ASP A 71 -11.98 -1.63 -3.46
CA ASP A 71 -11.49 -2.38 -4.61
C ASP A 71 -10.90 -3.73 -4.19
N SER A 72 -10.14 -3.76 -3.10
CA SER A 72 -9.60 -5.01 -2.57
C SER A 72 -10.69 -5.98 -2.15
N ILE A 73 -11.73 -5.49 -1.48
CA ILE A 73 -12.87 -6.31 -1.06
C ILE A 73 -13.60 -6.86 -2.29
N TYR A 74 -13.81 -6.02 -3.30
CA TYR A 74 -14.48 -6.46 -4.53
C TYR A 74 -13.66 -7.54 -5.24
N ALA A 75 -12.34 -7.39 -5.30
CA ALA A 75 -11.46 -8.41 -5.88
C ALA A 75 -11.57 -9.74 -5.11
N GLN A 76 -11.66 -9.68 -3.77
CA GLN A 76 -11.85 -10.86 -2.95
C GLN A 76 -13.20 -11.54 -3.21
N GLU A 77 -14.25 -10.76 -3.43
CA GLU A 77 -15.57 -11.30 -3.77
C GLU A 77 -15.54 -12.03 -5.12
N LEU A 78 -14.87 -11.43 -6.12
CA LEU A 78 -14.69 -12.08 -7.41
C LEU A 78 -13.91 -13.39 -7.28
N ALA A 79 -12.87 -13.39 -6.46
CA ALA A 79 -12.06 -14.58 -6.20
C ALA A 79 -12.88 -15.67 -5.55
N ALA A 80 -13.71 -15.31 -4.58
CA ALA A 80 -14.55 -16.25 -3.83
C ALA A 80 -15.53 -16.97 -4.74
N GLU A 81 -16.04 -16.32 -5.78
CA GLU A 81 -16.92 -16.94 -6.77
C GLU A 81 -16.24 -18.12 -7.48
N LYS A 82 -14.94 -18.15 -7.52
CA LYS A 82 -14.13 -19.20 -8.14
C LYS A 82 -13.43 -20.09 -7.10
N GLY A 83 -13.81 -19.97 -5.83
CA GLY A 83 -13.19 -20.76 -4.76
C GLY A 83 -11.78 -20.33 -4.37
N ILE A 84 -11.39 -19.10 -4.73
CA ILE A 84 -10.07 -18.55 -4.42
C ILE A 84 -10.21 -17.62 -3.22
N HIS A 85 -9.31 -17.78 -2.24
CA HIS A 85 -9.28 -16.93 -1.03
C HIS A 85 -7.90 -16.29 -0.91
N PRO A 86 -7.70 -15.09 -1.51
CA PRO A 86 -6.37 -14.45 -1.60
C PRO A 86 -5.94 -13.89 -0.25
N PRO A 87 -4.92 -14.48 0.40
CA PRO A 87 -4.56 -14.06 1.76
C PRO A 87 -3.95 -12.67 1.84
N ALA A 88 -3.16 -12.26 0.86
CA ALA A 88 -2.57 -10.93 0.88
C ALA A 88 -3.65 -9.85 0.79
N ALA A 89 -4.60 -9.99 -0.13
CA ALA A 89 -5.71 -9.04 -0.26
C ALA A 89 -6.55 -8.99 1.01
N ALA A 90 -6.83 -10.14 1.61
CA ALA A 90 -7.61 -10.22 2.84
C ALA A 90 -6.92 -9.48 3.99
N LEU A 91 -5.62 -9.72 4.17
CA LEU A 91 -4.86 -9.06 5.23
C LEU A 91 -4.78 -7.55 5.00
N VAL A 92 -4.44 -7.13 3.79
CA VAL A 92 -4.26 -5.70 3.49
C VAL A 92 -5.57 -4.94 3.61
N SER A 93 -6.69 -5.51 3.13
CA SER A 93 -7.99 -4.84 3.28
C SER A 93 -8.39 -4.70 4.75
N SER A 94 -8.04 -5.65 5.59
CA SER A 94 -8.26 -5.57 7.03
C SER A 94 -7.46 -4.42 7.67
N ILE A 95 -6.19 -4.28 7.29
CA ILE A 95 -5.33 -3.18 7.74
C ILE A 95 -5.93 -1.84 7.29
N MET A 96 -6.34 -1.74 6.03
CA MET A 96 -6.98 -0.53 5.50
C MET A 96 -8.25 -0.17 6.27
N GLY A 97 -9.06 -1.18 6.60
CA GLY A 97 -10.29 -0.98 7.37
C GLY A 97 -10.02 -0.38 8.74
N LYS A 98 -8.96 -0.85 9.41
CA LYS A 98 -8.54 -0.29 10.70
C LYS A 98 -8.14 1.17 10.56
N LEU A 99 -7.30 1.49 9.59
CA LEU A 99 -6.86 2.88 9.36
C LEU A 99 -8.02 3.78 8.96
N CYS A 100 -8.99 3.29 8.18
CA CYS A 100 -10.20 4.05 7.87
C CYS A 100 -10.97 4.42 9.14
N ARG A 101 -11.11 3.48 10.06
CA ARG A 101 -11.79 3.73 11.34
C ARG A 101 -11.02 4.71 12.23
N GLU A 102 -9.71 4.81 12.03
CA GLU A 102 -8.85 5.74 12.76
C GLU A 102 -8.80 7.14 12.13
N GLY A 103 -9.55 7.37 11.06
CA GLY A 103 -9.69 8.70 10.46
C GLY A 103 -8.93 8.91 9.17
N HIS A 104 -8.34 7.87 8.56
CA HIS A 104 -7.49 8.00 7.36
C HIS A 104 -8.21 7.67 6.05
N ALA A 105 -9.56 7.48 6.08
CA ALA A 105 -10.32 6.97 4.94
C ALA A 105 -10.14 7.81 3.66
N GLU A 106 -10.08 9.14 3.80
CA GLU A 106 -10.00 10.06 2.67
C GLU A 106 -8.57 10.42 2.27
N GLU A 107 -7.57 9.99 3.05
CA GLU A 107 -6.17 10.19 2.71
C GLU A 107 -5.75 9.26 1.57
N ASP A 108 -4.68 9.61 0.87
CA ASP A 108 -4.10 8.72 -0.12
C ASP A 108 -3.70 7.39 0.54
N PHE A 109 -3.84 6.28 -0.20
CA PHE A 109 -3.53 4.96 0.36
C PHE A 109 -2.05 4.79 0.73
N GLY A 110 -1.18 5.72 0.34
CA GLY A 110 0.19 5.79 0.87
C GLY A 110 0.23 5.95 2.38
N CYS A 111 -0.88 6.36 3.02
CA CYS A 111 -0.99 6.46 4.48
C CYS A 111 -0.82 5.12 5.19
N LEU A 112 -0.79 4.00 4.46
CA LEU A 112 -0.38 2.71 5.03
C LEU A 112 0.97 2.80 5.75
N ALA A 113 1.83 3.74 5.35
CA ALA A 113 3.11 3.98 6.03
C ALA A 113 2.93 4.41 7.50
N GLU A 114 1.78 4.98 7.87
CA GLU A 114 1.52 5.42 9.24
C GLU A 114 1.32 4.27 10.23
N GLN A 115 1.15 3.04 9.74
CA GLN A 115 0.97 1.87 10.61
C GLN A 115 2.08 1.74 11.66
N PHE A 116 3.26 2.22 11.33
CA PHE A 116 4.47 2.00 12.11
C PHE A 116 4.97 3.26 12.82
N ASP A 117 4.19 4.32 12.78
CA ASP A 117 4.55 5.60 13.43
C ASP A 117 4.26 5.57 14.93
#